data_43a86d4f7d1c5691f2ad6f511ef924fa
#
_entry.id   43a86d4f7d1c5691f2ad6f511ef924fa
#
_cell.length_a   1.000
_cell.length_b   1.000
_cell.length_c   1.000
_cell.angle_alpha   90.00
_cell.angle_beta   90.00
_cell.angle_gamma   90.00
#
_symmetry.space_group_name_H-M   'P 1'
#
loop_
_entity.id
_entity.type
_entity.pdbx_description
1 polymer ?
#
loop_
_entity_poly.entity_id
_entity_poly.type
_entity_poly.pdbx_seq_one_letter_code
_entity_poly.pdbx_strand_id
1 'polypeptide(L)'
;MKYQGSKRRIAKEILPIMLDGMEEGDYFVDAFCGGCNLLDKVPSKFKRIANDKNKYLIAMWVRLTRYGWQPHTHIDRDMYNTYRDEFNKRKYNDNNSISFLDAEIGWYGFMGSYNGRFVDGGYSGHNVNGRDYIGEQIINTLKQVPHLLDIDWYFSDYTDMPLPEKATIYCDIPYKGTKQYSTSKDFDYSKFYDWCRQKHSEGYRVFVSEYQMPDDFKCVWQKQVTCAMNQTITKKPTEKLFTL
;
A
#
# COMPACT_ATOMS: atom_id res chain seq x y z
N MET A 1 9.81 0.68 -1.11
CA MET A 1 9.26 0.89 -2.47
C MET A 1 8.73 2.31 -2.58
N LYS A 2 8.88 2.97 -3.73
CA LYS A 2 8.20 4.24 -4.00
C LYS A 2 6.74 3.94 -4.35
N TYR A 3 5.82 4.53 -3.64
CA TYR A 3 4.38 4.30 -3.79
C TYR A 3 3.64 5.59 -3.46
N GLN A 4 2.63 5.94 -4.24
CA GLN A 4 1.89 7.17 -4.02
C GLN A 4 1.04 7.03 -2.74
N GLY A 5 0.98 8.08 -1.92
CA GLY A 5 0.30 8.02 -0.61
C GLY A 5 1.14 7.35 0.50
N SER A 6 2.38 6.94 0.22
CA SER A 6 3.23 6.22 1.18
C SER A 6 3.35 6.91 2.53
N LYS A 7 3.07 6.21 3.61
CA LYS A 7 3.19 6.66 5.01
C LYS A 7 4.60 6.55 5.59
N ARG A 8 5.61 6.22 4.75
CA ARG A 8 7.00 6.04 5.18
C ARG A 8 7.55 7.20 6.03
N ARG A 9 7.15 8.44 5.72
CA ARG A 9 7.65 9.64 6.40
C ARG A 9 7.10 9.82 7.80
N ILE A 10 5.90 9.31 8.06
CA ILE A 10 5.19 9.45 9.34
C ILE A 10 5.11 8.14 10.12
N ALA A 11 5.54 7.02 9.53
CA ALA A 11 5.45 5.69 10.14
C ALA A 11 6.08 5.65 11.56
N LYS A 12 7.22 6.32 11.77
CA LYS A 12 7.88 6.39 13.09
C LYS A 12 7.04 7.08 14.16
N GLU A 13 6.09 7.92 13.75
CA GLU A 13 5.24 8.68 14.66
C GLU A 13 3.92 7.96 14.93
N ILE A 14 3.32 7.32 13.91
CA ILE A 14 2.02 6.67 14.05
C ILE A 14 2.11 5.22 14.53
N LEU A 15 3.19 4.49 14.19
CA LEU A 15 3.35 3.10 14.63
C LEU A 15 3.34 2.94 16.17
N PRO A 16 4.06 3.73 16.96
CA PRO A 16 4.00 3.60 18.44
C PRO A 16 2.59 3.70 19.00
N ILE A 17 1.72 4.55 18.41
CA ILE A 17 0.32 4.72 18.83
C ILE A 17 -0.50 3.45 18.53
N MET A 18 -0.30 2.88 17.33
CA MET A 18 -1.03 1.69 16.92
C MET A 18 -0.55 0.41 17.63
N LEU A 19 0.73 0.35 17.98
CA LEU A 19 1.36 -0.79 18.64
C LEU A 19 1.26 -0.74 20.17
N ASP A 20 0.81 0.39 20.75
CA ASP A 20 0.63 0.52 22.18
C ASP A 20 -0.36 -0.52 22.71
N GLY A 21 0.00 -1.23 23.77
CA GLY A 21 -0.79 -2.31 24.37
C GLY A 21 -0.82 -3.62 23.56
N MET A 22 -0.06 -3.76 22.47
CA MET A 22 0.12 -5.03 21.79
C MET A 22 1.22 -5.87 22.44
N GLU A 23 0.96 -7.18 22.57
CA GLU A 23 1.90 -8.16 23.09
C GLU A 23 2.55 -8.98 21.94
N GLU A 24 3.64 -9.70 22.27
CA GLU A 24 4.29 -10.59 21.31
C GLU A 24 3.32 -11.67 20.81
N GLY A 25 3.25 -11.85 19.50
CA GLY A 25 2.33 -12.79 18.86
C GLY A 25 0.98 -12.20 18.46
N ASP A 26 0.67 -10.97 18.89
CA ASP A 26 -0.54 -10.26 18.44
C ASP A 26 -0.50 -9.95 16.95
N TYR A 27 -1.67 -9.80 16.35
CA TYR A 27 -1.81 -9.52 14.93
C TYR A 27 -1.88 -8.03 14.62
N PHE A 28 -1.01 -7.59 13.72
CA PHE A 28 -1.10 -6.29 13.05
C PHE A 28 -1.51 -6.49 11.59
N VAL A 29 -2.62 -5.90 11.20
CA VAL A 29 -3.22 -6.05 9.86
C VAL A 29 -3.16 -4.72 9.13
N ASP A 30 -2.50 -4.67 7.98
CA ASP A 30 -2.54 -3.56 7.04
C ASP A 30 -3.54 -3.89 5.93
N ALA A 31 -4.77 -3.37 6.06
CA ALA A 31 -5.89 -3.71 5.18
C ALA A 31 -5.79 -3.09 3.77
N PHE A 32 -4.90 -2.09 3.59
CA PHE A 32 -4.63 -1.38 2.34
C PHE A 32 -3.12 -1.19 2.19
N CYS A 33 -2.36 -2.29 2.13
CA CYS A 33 -0.92 -2.29 2.37
C CYS A 33 -0.10 -1.52 1.31
N GLY A 34 -0.61 -1.37 0.09
CA GLY A 34 0.07 -0.64 -0.98
C GLY A 34 1.54 -1.06 -1.11
N GLY A 35 2.44 -0.09 -1.05
CA GLY A 35 3.89 -0.34 -1.13
C GLY A 35 4.53 -0.89 0.16
N CYS A 36 3.76 -1.33 1.15
CA CYS A 36 4.18 -1.87 2.45
C CYS A 36 5.15 -0.95 3.23
N ASN A 37 5.09 0.35 3.00
CA ASN A 37 6.04 1.30 3.57
C ASN A 37 5.79 1.62 5.07
N LEU A 38 4.73 1.09 5.63
CA LEU A 38 4.44 1.11 7.05
C LEU A 38 4.68 -0.29 7.62
N LEU A 39 4.14 -1.33 6.98
CA LEU A 39 4.20 -2.71 7.45
C LEU A 39 5.64 -3.24 7.56
N ASP A 40 6.56 -2.80 6.69
CA ASP A 40 7.99 -3.13 6.75
C ASP A 40 8.71 -2.62 8.01
N LYS A 41 8.03 -1.81 8.83
CA LYS A 41 8.54 -1.23 10.09
C LYS A 41 7.84 -1.77 11.33
N VAL A 42 6.78 -2.54 11.16
CA VAL A 42 6.15 -3.26 12.27
C VAL A 42 7.11 -4.35 12.74
N PRO A 43 7.45 -4.40 14.05
CA PRO A 43 8.38 -5.41 14.57
C PRO A 43 7.92 -6.84 14.29
N SER A 44 8.87 -7.73 13.96
CA SER A 44 8.60 -9.14 13.64
C SER A 44 8.12 -9.99 14.82
N LYS A 45 8.16 -9.46 16.04
CA LYS A 45 7.52 -10.09 17.21
C LYS A 45 5.98 -10.13 17.10
N PHE A 46 5.39 -9.29 16.25
CA PHE A 46 3.97 -9.32 15.92
C PHE A 46 3.72 -10.14 14.65
N LYS A 47 2.61 -10.85 14.60
CA LYS A 47 2.13 -11.49 13.38
C LYS A 47 1.59 -10.43 12.44
N ARG A 48 2.05 -10.43 11.19
CA ARG A 48 1.78 -9.35 10.24
C ARG A 48 0.97 -9.85 9.05
N ILE A 49 -0.13 -9.16 8.77
CA ILE A 49 -1.01 -9.45 7.64
C ILE A 49 -1.04 -8.23 6.73
N ALA A 50 -0.87 -8.47 5.43
CA ALA A 50 -1.01 -7.48 4.37
C ALA A 50 -2.14 -7.84 3.43
N ASN A 51 -3.01 -6.89 3.16
CA ASN A 51 -4.05 -7.01 2.14
C ASN A 51 -4.03 -5.81 1.19
N ASP A 52 -4.33 -6.04 -0.06
CA ASP A 52 -4.61 -4.98 -1.04
C ASP A 52 -5.54 -5.51 -2.15
N LYS A 53 -6.37 -4.65 -2.69
CA LYS A 53 -7.25 -4.96 -3.83
C LYS A 53 -6.51 -5.06 -5.16
N ASN A 54 -5.26 -4.62 -5.22
CA ASN A 54 -4.43 -4.72 -6.40
C ASN A 54 -3.69 -6.07 -6.45
N LYS A 55 -4.25 -7.02 -7.20
CA LYS A 55 -3.67 -8.36 -7.29
C LYS A 55 -2.24 -8.38 -7.83
N TYR A 56 -1.89 -7.48 -8.74
CA TYR A 56 -0.54 -7.41 -9.32
C TYR A 56 0.49 -6.99 -8.29
N LEU A 57 0.09 -6.11 -7.36
CA LEU A 57 0.91 -5.70 -6.23
C LEU A 57 1.15 -6.86 -5.27
N ILE A 58 0.09 -7.56 -4.88
CA ILE A 58 0.19 -8.72 -3.98
C ILE A 58 0.97 -9.85 -4.66
N ALA A 59 0.70 -10.14 -5.95
CA ALA A 59 1.46 -11.14 -6.71
C ALA A 59 2.97 -10.86 -6.69
N MET A 60 3.36 -9.61 -6.94
CA MET A 60 4.76 -9.17 -6.89
C MET A 60 5.38 -9.42 -5.50
N TRP A 61 4.72 -8.96 -4.43
CA TRP A 61 5.24 -9.14 -3.08
C TRP A 61 5.34 -10.61 -2.67
N VAL A 62 4.33 -11.43 -2.97
CA VAL A 62 4.34 -12.87 -2.71
C VAL A 62 5.52 -13.54 -3.42
N ARG A 63 5.76 -13.24 -4.69
CA ARG A 63 6.89 -13.81 -5.44
C ARG A 63 8.24 -13.40 -4.89
N LEU A 64 8.40 -12.14 -4.49
CA LEU A 64 9.64 -11.63 -3.91
C LEU A 64 9.91 -12.24 -2.53
N THR A 65 8.88 -12.38 -1.67
CA THR A 65 9.05 -12.73 -0.26
C THR A 65 8.92 -14.22 0.03
N ARG A 66 8.00 -14.91 -0.65
CA ARG A 66 7.73 -16.35 -0.39
C ARG A 66 8.51 -17.30 -1.32
N TYR A 67 8.77 -16.85 -2.55
CA TYR A 67 9.41 -17.70 -3.56
C TYR A 67 10.84 -17.27 -3.91
N GLY A 68 11.38 -16.24 -3.27
CA GLY A 68 12.74 -15.77 -3.52
C GLY A 68 12.99 -15.36 -4.97
N TRP A 69 11.94 -14.88 -5.66
CA TRP A 69 12.04 -14.46 -7.06
C TRP A 69 13.07 -13.35 -7.24
N GLN A 70 13.92 -13.53 -8.25
CA GLN A 70 14.93 -12.56 -8.66
C GLN A 70 14.46 -11.89 -9.96
N PRO A 71 13.76 -10.76 -9.89
CA PRO A 71 13.27 -10.08 -11.07
C PRO A 71 14.39 -9.33 -11.80
N HIS A 72 14.16 -8.96 -13.05
CA HIS A 72 15.07 -8.12 -13.81
C HIS A 72 15.30 -6.78 -13.10
N THR A 73 16.57 -6.38 -13.00
CA THR A 73 17.00 -5.12 -12.36
C THR A 73 17.19 -3.99 -13.36
N HIS A 74 17.07 -4.27 -14.64
CA HIS A 74 17.02 -3.28 -15.71
C HIS A 74 15.68 -3.40 -16.42
N ILE A 75 14.97 -2.28 -16.56
CA ILE A 75 13.66 -2.20 -17.22
C ILE A 75 13.74 -1.12 -18.29
N ASP A 76 13.78 -1.54 -19.54
CA ASP A 76 13.69 -0.63 -20.67
C ASP A 76 12.23 -0.28 -21.01
N ARG A 77 12.05 0.62 -21.97
CA ARG A 77 10.74 1.09 -22.39
C ARG A 77 9.89 -0.02 -23.05
N ASP A 78 10.53 -0.93 -23.77
CA ASP A 78 9.82 -1.99 -24.51
C ASP A 78 9.32 -3.06 -23.52
N MET A 79 10.13 -3.43 -22.53
CA MET A 79 9.71 -4.29 -21.42
C MET A 79 8.52 -3.67 -20.67
N TYR A 80 8.63 -2.39 -20.30
CA TYR A 80 7.53 -1.69 -19.62
C TYR A 80 6.25 -1.69 -20.47
N ASN A 81 6.34 -1.38 -21.75
CA ASN A 81 5.19 -1.34 -22.65
C ASN A 81 4.57 -2.73 -22.82
N THR A 82 5.37 -3.78 -22.96
CA THR A 82 4.90 -5.17 -23.07
C THR A 82 4.02 -5.55 -21.88
N TYR A 83 4.48 -5.33 -20.65
CA TYR A 83 3.72 -5.68 -19.47
C TYR A 83 2.53 -4.75 -19.19
N ARG A 84 2.62 -3.47 -19.58
CA ARG A 84 1.46 -2.56 -19.57
C ARG A 84 0.37 -3.04 -20.55
N ASP A 85 0.75 -3.51 -21.73
CA ASP A 85 -0.20 -4.00 -22.73
C ASP A 85 -0.82 -5.34 -22.29
N GLU A 86 -0.05 -6.22 -21.63
CA GLU A 86 -0.59 -7.42 -20.98
C GLU A 86 -1.59 -7.07 -19.86
N PHE A 87 -1.29 -6.08 -19.02
CA PHE A 87 -2.24 -5.56 -18.05
C PHE A 87 -3.53 -5.08 -18.72
N ASN A 88 -3.43 -4.28 -19.78
CA ASN A 88 -4.59 -3.73 -20.48
C ASN A 88 -5.49 -4.81 -21.11
N LYS A 89 -4.92 -5.91 -21.60
CA LYS A 89 -5.67 -7.07 -22.12
C LYS A 89 -6.45 -7.79 -21.02
N ARG A 90 -5.89 -7.84 -19.81
CA ARG A 90 -6.39 -8.65 -18.68
C ARG A 90 -7.39 -7.94 -17.79
N LYS A 91 -7.38 -6.60 -17.71
CA LYS A 91 -8.21 -5.82 -16.78
C LYS A 91 -9.72 -6.06 -16.90
N TYR A 92 -10.18 -6.67 -18.01
CA TYR A 92 -11.60 -7.01 -18.23
C TYR A 92 -11.90 -8.52 -18.08
N ASN A 93 -10.88 -9.38 -17.97
CA ASN A 93 -11.00 -10.84 -17.89
C ASN A 93 -10.28 -11.37 -16.64
N ASP A 94 -10.39 -10.64 -15.54
CA ASP A 94 -9.64 -10.96 -14.34
C ASP A 94 -10.29 -12.12 -13.58
N ASN A 95 -9.53 -13.20 -13.40
CA ASN A 95 -9.88 -14.28 -12.48
C ASN A 95 -9.25 -13.99 -11.10
N ASN A 96 -9.84 -14.53 -10.03
CA ASN A 96 -9.38 -14.34 -8.67
C ASN A 96 -8.08 -15.13 -8.33
N SER A 97 -7.43 -15.78 -9.31
CA SER A 97 -6.19 -16.49 -9.09
C SER A 97 -4.96 -15.60 -9.39
N ILE A 98 -3.93 -15.74 -8.58
CA ILE A 98 -2.63 -15.08 -8.79
C ILE A 98 -1.72 -15.98 -9.61
N SER A 99 -1.20 -15.46 -10.73
CA SER A 99 -0.23 -16.13 -11.60
C SER A 99 1.18 -15.52 -11.49
N PHE A 100 2.17 -16.18 -12.08
CA PHE A 100 3.51 -15.59 -12.20
C PHE A 100 3.53 -14.34 -13.07
N LEU A 101 2.77 -14.35 -14.17
CA LEU A 101 2.63 -13.18 -15.04
C LEU A 101 2.02 -11.98 -14.32
N ASP A 102 1.12 -12.18 -13.34
CA ASP A 102 0.61 -11.07 -12.53
C ASP A 102 1.71 -10.43 -11.67
N ALA A 103 2.66 -11.22 -11.16
CA ALA A 103 3.82 -10.70 -10.44
C ALA A 103 4.76 -9.89 -11.35
N GLU A 104 4.97 -10.36 -12.58
CA GLU A 104 5.76 -9.62 -13.58
C GLU A 104 5.06 -8.31 -13.97
N ILE A 105 3.77 -8.33 -14.26
CA ILE A 105 2.98 -7.12 -14.53
C ILE A 105 3.10 -6.14 -13.34
N GLY A 106 3.01 -6.64 -12.10
CA GLY A 106 3.24 -5.86 -10.89
C GLY A 106 4.63 -5.23 -10.87
N TRP A 107 5.67 -6.03 -11.08
CA TRP A 107 7.05 -5.56 -11.06
C TRP A 107 7.33 -4.48 -12.10
N TYR A 108 7.09 -4.77 -13.36
CA TYR A 108 7.34 -3.82 -14.45
C TYR A 108 6.43 -2.61 -14.36
N GLY A 109 5.17 -2.81 -13.96
CA GLY A 109 4.18 -1.74 -13.81
C GLY A 109 4.52 -0.75 -12.69
N PHE A 110 5.04 -1.21 -11.54
CA PHE A 110 5.43 -0.33 -10.43
C PHE A 110 6.85 0.21 -10.60
N MET A 111 7.83 -0.65 -10.92
CA MET A 111 9.23 -0.23 -11.00
C MET A 111 9.48 0.70 -12.19
N GLY A 112 8.86 0.43 -13.33
CA GLY A 112 9.01 1.22 -14.55
C GLY A 112 8.21 2.51 -14.59
N SER A 113 7.19 2.67 -13.75
CA SER A 113 6.28 3.82 -13.78
C SER A 113 6.79 5.03 -13.01
N TYR A 114 6.54 6.22 -13.58
CA TYR A 114 6.82 7.47 -12.91
C TYR A 114 6.13 7.54 -11.52
N ASN A 115 6.92 7.86 -10.52
CA ASN A 115 6.48 8.06 -9.13
C ASN A 115 5.81 6.85 -8.48
N GLY A 116 6.07 5.62 -8.95
CA GLY A 116 5.46 4.38 -8.41
C GLY A 116 3.96 4.30 -8.65
N ARG A 117 3.47 4.95 -9.71
CA ARG A 117 2.06 4.91 -10.12
C ARG A 117 1.89 3.74 -11.07
N PHE A 118 1.35 2.65 -10.57
CA PHE A 118 1.13 1.44 -11.34
C PHE A 118 0.57 1.75 -12.74
N VAL A 119 1.31 1.44 -13.78
CA VAL A 119 1.09 1.69 -15.22
C VAL A 119 0.55 3.07 -15.64
N ASP A 120 -0.18 3.76 -14.75
CA ASP A 120 -0.80 5.07 -15.01
C ASP A 120 0.19 6.24 -15.01
N GLY A 121 1.41 6.03 -14.53
CA GLY A 121 2.45 7.06 -14.43
C GLY A 121 3.22 7.31 -15.73
N GLY A 122 3.10 6.40 -16.70
CA GLY A 122 3.97 6.34 -17.86
C GLY A 122 5.40 5.88 -17.49
N TYR A 123 6.19 5.57 -18.50
CA TYR A 123 7.56 5.09 -18.30
C TYR A 123 8.47 6.16 -17.69
N SER A 124 9.10 5.82 -16.56
CA SER A 124 9.93 6.74 -15.77
C SER A 124 11.29 7.05 -16.41
N GLY A 125 11.88 6.07 -17.08
CA GLY A 125 13.18 6.15 -17.73
C GLY A 125 14.37 6.00 -16.77
N HIS A 126 15.50 5.57 -17.36
CA HIS A 126 16.82 5.63 -16.76
C HIS A 126 17.52 6.94 -17.15
N ASN A 127 18.40 7.45 -16.28
CA ASN A 127 19.25 8.63 -16.57
C ASN A 127 18.50 9.91 -16.98
N VAL A 128 17.38 10.18 -16.36
CA VAL A 128 16.66 11.44 -16.56
C VAL A 128 17.32 12.53 -15.71
N ASN A 129 17.93 13.51 -16.34
CA ASN A 129 18.72 14.59 -15.68
C ASN A 129 19.79 14.05 -14.71
N GLY A 130 20.50 12.99 -15.12
CA GLY A 130 21.58 12.38 -14.32
C GLY A 130 21.10 11.48 -13.18
N ARG A 131 19.81 11.14 -13.13
CA ARG A 131 19.22 10.30 -12.09
C ARG A 131 18.53 9.06 -12.68
N ASP A 132 18.87 7.88 -12.17
CA ASP A 132 18.23 6.62 -12.51
C ASP A 132 17.04 6.35 -11.58
N TYR A 133 15.86 6.84 -11.98
CA TYR A 133 14.63 6.67 -11.18
C TYR A 133 14.18 5.21 -11.06
N ILE A 134 14.40 4.40 -12.11
CA ILE A 134 14.02 2.98 -12.13
C ILE A 134 14.97 2.18 -11.24
N GLY A 135 16.28 2.36 -11.40
CA GLY A 135 17.27 1.69 -10.56
C GLY A 135 17.09 2.01 -9.06
N GLU A 136 16.86 3.29 -8.72
CA GLU A 136 16.55 3.68 -7.35
C GLU A 136 15.28 2.99 -6.81
N GLN A 137 14.24 2.89 -7.63
CA GLN A 137 12.98 2.24 -7.26
C GLN A 137 13.20 0.75 -6.98
N ILE A 138 13.91 0.06 -7.88
CA ILE A 138 14.26 -1.35 -7.75
C ILE A 138 15.07 -1.60 -6.47
N ILE A 139 16.16 -0.86 -6.29
CA ILE A 139 17.03 -0.99 -5.10
C ILE A 139 16.22 -0.78 -3.81
N ASN A 140 15.37 0.24 -3.77
CA ASN A 140 14.57 0.53 -2.57
C ASN A 140 13.51 -0.55 -2.31
N THR A 141 12.96 -1.17 -3.35
CA THR A 141 11.99 -2.26 -3.22
C THR A 141 12.68 -3.54 -2.74
N LEU A 142 13.80 -3.92 -3.35
CA LEU A 142 14.56 -5.10 -2.94
C LEU A 142 15.09 -4.99 -1.50
N LYS A 143 15.48 -3.79 -1.06
CA LYS A 143 15.87 -3.55 0.35
C LYS A 143 14.72 -3.75 1.35
N GLN A 144 13.47 -3.68 0.93
CA GLN A 144 12.31 -3.95 1.77
C GLN A 144 12.05 -5.45 1.97
N VAL A 145 12.39 -6.28 0.97
CA VAL A 145 12.06 -7.73 0.97
C VAL A 145 12.45 -8.44 2.27
N PRO A 146 13.68 -8.27 2.84
CA PRO A 146 14.05 -8.94 4.09
C PRO A 146 13.15 -8.60 5.29
N HIS A 147 12.49 -7.45 5.26
CA HIS A 147 11.60 -7.00 6.34
C HIS A 147 10.15 -7.52 6.17
N LEU A 148 9.86 -8.25 5.08
CA LEU A 148 8.52 -8.67 4.70
C LEU A 148 8.39 -10.20 4.52
N LEU A 149 9.40 -10.98 4.96
CA LEU A 149 9.45 -12.44 4.71
C LEU A 149 8.40 -13.24 5.48
N ASP A 150 7.97 -12.78 6.63
CA ASP A 150 7.05 -13.43 7.55
C ASP A 150 5.60 -12.88 7.48
N ILE A 151 5.27 -12.17 6.40
CA ILE A 151 3.95 -11.58 6.22
C ILE A 151 2.99 -12.57 5.58
N ASP A 152 1.76 -12.63 6.10
CA ASP A 152 0.65 -13.30 5.44
C ASP A 152 -0.03 -12.35 4.45
N TRP A 153 -0.05 -12.75 3.18
CA TRP A 153 -0.50 -11.93 2.06
C TRP A 153 -1.90 -12.32 1.62
N TYR A 154 -2.78 -11.32 1.49
CA TYR A 154 -4.12 -11.48 0.95
C TYR A 154 -4.35 -10.52 -0.21
N PHE A 155 -5.09 -11.01 -1.19
CA PHE A 155 -5.63 -10.23 -2.31
C PHE A 155 -7.14 -10.28 -2.23
N SER A 156 -7.75 -9.25 -1.69
CA SER A 156 -9.22 -9.15 -1.57
C SER A 156 -9.68 -7.71 -1.34
N ASP A 157 -10.99 -7.49 -1.45
CA ASP A 157 -11.60 -6.32 -0.85
C ASP A 157 -11.41 -6.39 0.67
N TYR A 158 -11.32 -5.23 1.35
CA TYR A 158 -11.13 -5.17 2.81
C TYR A 158 -12.27 -5.83 3.58
N THR A 159 -13.48 -5.92 2.97
CA THR A 159 -14.63 -6.58 3.58
C THR A 159 -14.52 -8.10 3.59
N ASP A 160 -13.76 -8.67 2.66
CA ASP A 160 -13.63 -10.11 2.43
C ASP A 160 -12.32 -10.69 2.98
N MET A 161 -11.47 -9.80 3.48
CA MET A 161 -10.20 -10.20 4.06
C MET A 161 -10.42 -11.02 5.35
N PRO A 162 -9.79 -12.19 5.49
CA PRO A 162 -9.84 -12.95 6.74
C PRO A 162 -9.11 -12.18 7.85
N LEU A 163 -9.80 -11.99 8.97
CA LEU A 163 -9.27 -11.32 10.15
C LEU A 163 -9.09 -12.33 11.29
N PRO A 164 -7.91 -12.39 11.92
CA PRO A 164 -7.73 -13.13 13.16
C PRO A 164 -8.44 -12.39 14.30
N GLU A 165 -8.79 -13.10 15.35
CA GLU A 165 -9.37 -12.48 16.55
C GLU A 165 -8.42 -11.43 17.16
N LYS A 166 -8.99 -10.34 17.68
CA LYS A 166 -8.29 -9.29 18.44
C LYS A 166 -7.10 -8.62 17.73
N ALA A 167 -7.17 -8.45 16.42
CA ALA A 167 -6.13 -7.75 15.69
C ALA A 167 -6.19 -6.23 15.85
N THR A 168 -5.03 -5.58 15.72
CA THR A 168 -4.93 -4.16 15.40
C THR A 168 -4.99 -4.02 13.87
N ILE A 169 -5.99 -3.31 13.36
CA ILE A 169 -6.24 -3.10 11.95
C ILE A 169 -5.86 -1.66 11.59
N TYR A 170 -4.99 -1.49 10.60
CA TYR A 170 -4.64 -0.22 10.00
C TYR A 170 -5.22 -0.11 8.59
N CYS A 171 -5.81 1.05 8.29
CA CYS A 171 -6.44 1.36 7.01
C CYS A 171 -5.88 2.66 6.44
N ASP A 172 -5.12 2.57 5.34
CA ASP A 172 -4.68 3.70 4.53
C ASP A 172 -5.54 3.80 3.26
N ILE A 173 -6.77 4.29 3.44
CA ILE A 173 -7.78 4.34 2.38
C ILE A 173 -7.46 5.43 1.32
N PRO A 174 -8.07 5.35 0.12
CA PRO A 174 -8.05 6.46 -0.83
C PRO A 174 -8.68 7.71 -0.19
N TYR A 175 -7.91 8.80 -0.07
CA TYR A 175 -8.37 10.01 0.64
C TYR A 175 -9.50 10.72 -0.10
N LYS A 176 -10.55 11.07 0.63
CA LYS A 176 -11.72 11.77 0.09
C LYS A 176 -11.31 13.12 -0.50
N GLY A 177 -11.78 13.42 -1.73
CA GLY A 177 -11.48 14.68 -2.42
C GLY A 177 -10.10 14.77 -3.08
N THR A 178 -9.29 13.68 -3.05
CA THR A 178 -8.03 13.60 -3.80
C THR A 178 -8.24 12.95 -5.17
N LYS A 179 -7.24 13.10 -6.07
CA LYS A 179 -7.26 12.43 -7.37
C LYS A 179 -7.17 10.91 -7.15
N GLN A 180 -8.29 10.24 -7.40
CA GLN A 180 -8.40 8.80 -7.23
C GLN A 180 -7.75 8.05 -8.40
N TYR A 181 -7.27 6.84 -8.13
CA TYR A 181 -6.79 5.89 -9.13
C TYR A 181 -7.93 5.15 -9.79
N SER A 182 -7.64 4.48 -10.91
CA SER A 182 -8.59 3.58 -11.58
C SER A 182 -9.14 2.50 -10.65
N THR A 183 -8.33 2.04 -9.69
CA THR A 183 -8.69 1.00 -8.71
C THR A 183 -9.48 1.51 -7.49
N SER A 184 -9.60 2.83 -7.31
CA SER A 184 -10.23 3.44 -6.13
C SER A 184 -11.37 4.40 -6.43
N LYS A 185 -11.77 4.54 -7.71
CA LYS A 185 -12.81 5.48 -8.14
C LYS A 185 -14.17 5.25 -7.49
N ASP A 186 -14.48 4.01 -7.15
CA ASP A 186 -15.77 3.58 -6.62
C ASP A 186 -15.67 3.23 -5.11
N PHE A 187 -14.73 3.83 -4.37
CA PHE A 187 -14.59 3.57 -2.95
C PHE A 187 -15.76 4.16 -2.17
N ASP A 188 -16.54 3.28 -1.54
CA ASP A 188 -17.71 3.64 -0.72
C ASP A 188 -17.27 3.98 0.71
N TYR A 189 -17.13 5.28 0.98
CA TYR A 189 -16.72 5.77 2.31
C TYR A 189 -17.75 5.46 3.40
N SER A 190 -19.07 5.47 3.08
CA SER A 190 -20.11 5.15 4.06
C SER A 190 -20.03 3.70 4.50
N LYS A 191 -19.97 2.78 3.53
CA LYS A 191 -19.77 1.35 3.79
C LYS A 191 -18.47 1.09 4.58
N PHE A 192 -17.39 1.82 4.26
CA PHE A 192 -16.12 1.69 4.97
C PHE A 192 -16.22 2.15 6.44
N TYR A 193 -16.86 3.29 6.70
CA TYR A 193 -17.04 3.77 8.09
C TYR A 193 -17.91 2.81 8.91
N ASP A 194 -18.97 2.26 8.33
CA ASP A 194 -19.83 1.27 8.99
C ASP A 194 -19.07 -0.03 9.26
N TRP A 195 -18.21 -0.47 8.34
CA TRP A 195 -17.31 -1.61 8.55
C TRP A 195 -16.33 -1.34 9.71
N CYS A 196 -15.74 -0.15 9.81
CA CYS A 196 -14.86 0.20 10.92
C CYS A 196 -15.60 0.13 12.26
N ARG A 197 -16.83 0.67 12.35
CA ARG A 197 -17.67 0.61 13.55
C ARG A 197 -18.00 -0.82 13.94
N GLN A 198 -18.37 -1.64 12.95
CA GLN A 198 -18.64 -3.06 13.16
C GLN A 198 -17.39 -3.76 13.71
N LYS A 199 -16.21 -3.58 13.10
CA LYS A 199 -14.97 -4.19 13.58
C LYS A 199 -14.60 -3.73 14.98
N HIS A 200 -14.76 -2.44 15.26
CA HIS A 200 -14.57 -1.93 16.62
C HIS A 200 -15.52 -2.60 17.63
N SER A 201 -16.80 -2.76 17.30
CA SER A 201 -17.78 -3.45 18.17
C SER A 201 -17.48 -4.94 18.36
N GLU A 202 -16.80 -5.57 17.39
CA GLU A 202 -16.29 -6.95 17.47
C GLU A 202 -15.01 -7.09 18.31
N GLY A 203 -14.46 -5.96 18.83
CA GLY A 203 -13.28 -5.94 19.69
C GLY A 203 -11.95 -5.71 18.99
N TYR A 204 -11.95 -5.37 17.68
CA TYR A 204 -10.75 -4.97 16.98
C TYR A 204 -10.35 -3.53 17.31
N ARG A 205 -9.05 -3.27 17.32
CA ARG A 205 -8.51 -1.90 17.36
C ARG A 205 -8.36 -1.41 15.93
N VAL A 206 -9.17 -0.42 15.52
CA VAL A 206 -9.17 0.09 14.15
C VAL A 206 -8.55 1.47 14.09
N PHE A 207 -7.54 1.64 13.24
CA PHE A 207 -6.87 2.90 12.96
C PHE A 207 -6.99 3.27 11.49
N VAL A 208 -7.31 4.53 11.20
CA VAL A 208 -7.53 5.01 9.83
C VAL A 208 -6.69 6.26 9.57
N SER A 209 -5.91 6.25 8.50
CA SER A 209 -5.29 7.47 7.97
C SER A 209 -6.22 8.16 6.97
N GLU A 210 -6.58 9.42 7.24
CA GLU A 210 -7.41 10.25 6.37
C GLU A 210 -7.26 11.72 6.79
N TYR A 211 -7.72 12.65 5.96
CA TYR A 211 -7.78 14.07 6.32
C TYR A 211 -8.96 14.40 7.24
N GLN A 212 -10.11 13.77 7.01
CA GLN A 212 -11.34 13.97 7.76
C GLN A 212 -12.13 12.66 7.90
N MET A 213 -12.65 12.42 9.10
CA MET A 213 -13.51 11.28 9.42
C MET A 213 -14.79 11.77 10.09
N PRO A 214 -15.87 10.97 10.17
CA PRO A 214 -17.04 11.26 10.98
C PRO A 214 -16.69 11.56 12.44
N ASP A 215 -17.58 12.29 13.13
CA ASP A 215 -17.32 12.83 14.47
C ASP A 215 -17.10 11.77 15.56
N ASP A 216 -17.57 10.55 15.36
CA ASP A 216 -17.36 9.41 16.24
C ASP A 216 -15.95 8.82 16.14
N PHE A 217 -15.16 9.20 15.13
CA PHE A 217 -13.76 8.82 15.02
C PHE A 217 -12.87 9.88 15.68
N LYS A 218 -12.13 9.47 16.71
CA LYS A 218 -11.22 10.33 17.46
C LYS A 218 -9.89 10.50 16.73
N CYS A 219 -9.47 11.74 16.46
CA CYS A 219 -8.12 12.01 15.96
C CYS A 219 -7.10 11.82 17.09
N VAL A 220 -6.22 10.82 16.96
CA VAL A 220 -5.18 10.48 17.94
C VAL A 220 -3.80 11.00 17.57
N TRP A 221 -3.60 11.40 16.32
CA TRP A 221 -2.37 12.03 15.85
C TRP A 221 -2.65 12.90 14.62
N GLN A 222 -1.91 14.00 14.49
CA GLN A 222 -1.94 14.83 13.28
C GLN A 222 -0.61 15.54 13.05
N LYS A 223 -0.28 15.73 11.77
CA LYS A 223 0.92 16.47 11.35
C LYS A 223 0.74 17.16 10.03
N GLN A 224 1.14 18.41 9.95
CA GLN A 224 1.21 19.12 8.68
C GLN A 224 2.41 18.58 7.87
N VAL A 225 2.15 18.10 6.65
CA VAL A 225 3.17 17.53 5.77
C VAL A 225 3.38 18.38 4.52
N THR A 226 4.60 18.40 4.01
CA THR A 226 4.90 19.08 2.75
C THR A 226 4.55 18.15 1.59
N CYS A 227 3.58 18.55 0.75
CA CYS A 227 3.24 17.80 -0.45
C CYS A 227 4.32 18.00 -1.51
N ALA A 228 5.09 16.96 -1.84
CA ALA A 228 6.20 17.04 -2.81
C ALA A 228 5.72 17.09 -4.29
N MET A 229 4.41 16.97 -4.55
CA MET A 229 3.86 16.83 -5.90
C MET A 229 3.31 18.12 -6.51
N ASN A 230 3.24 19.23 -5.77
CA ASN A 230 2.72 20.48 -6.32
C ASN A 230 3.43 21.67 -5.69
N GLN A 231 4.37 22.26 -6.44
CA GLN A 231 5.14 23.43 -5.99
C GLN A 231 4.29 24.71 -5.94
N THR A 232 3.07 24.69 -6.49
CA THR A 232 2.17 25.85 -6.60
C THR A 232 1.07 25.89 -5.55
N ILE A 233 0.86 24.82 -4.76
CA ILE A 233 -0.19 24.80 -3.73
C ILE A 233 0.41 25.19 -2.38
N THR A 234 0.04 26.38 -1.90
CA THR A 234 0.43 26.96 -0.60
C THR A 234 -0.19 26.26 0.62
N LYS A 235 -1.23 25.44 0.46
CA LYS A 235 -1.83 24.68 1.56
C LYS A 235 -1.09 23.35 1.78
N LYS A 236 -0.39 23.25 2.89
CA LYS A 236 0.22 21.98 3.35
C LYS A 236 -0.88 21.09 3.92
N PRO A 237 -1.15 19.91 3.36
CA PRO A 237 -2.15 19.00 3.92
C PRO A 237 -1.73 18.55 5.33
N THR A 238 -2.72 18.31 6.19
CA THR A 238 -2.50 17.75 7.52
C THR A 238 -2.88 16.28 7.49
N GLU A 239 -1.89 15.41 7.55
CA GLU A 239 -2.09 13.97 7.75
C GLU A 239 -2.61 13.72 9.16
N LYS A 240 -3.58 12.84 9.29
CA LYS A 240 -4.18 12.49 10.58
C LYS A 240 -4.31 10.98 10.71
N LEU A 241 -4.30 10.52 11.96
CA LEU A 241 -4.62 9.15 12.34
C LEU A 241 -5.83 9.19 13.26
N PHE A 242 -6.83 8.39 12.92
CA PHE A 242 -8.09 8.29 13.67
C PHE A 242 -8.27 6.88 14.24
N THR A 243 -9.04 6.77 15.32
CA THR A 243 -9.54 5.52 15.90
C THR A 243 -10.96 5.72 16.44
N LEU A 244 -11.68 4.64 16.69
CA LEU A 244 -12.98 4.62 17.35
C LEU A 244 -12.81 4.43 18.87
#